data_10c7b2e79be93f5aa5a113a0a7f327f5
#
_entry.id   10c7b2e79be93f5aa5a113a0a7f327f5
#
_cell.length_a   1.000
_cell.length_b   1.000
_cell.length_c   1.000
_cell.angle_alpha   90.00
_cell.angle_beta   90.00
_cell.angle_gamma   90.00
#
_symmetry.space_group_name_H-M   'P 1'
#
loop_
_entity.id
_entity.type
_entity.pdbx_description
1 polymer ?
#
loop_
_entity_poly.entity_id
_entity_poly.type
_entity_poly.pdbx_seq_one_letter_code
_entity_poly.pdbx_strand_id
1 'polypeptide(L)'
;NPDDYEVSVGLSHDNFHMNRQWERELGEFYIDDLFWAKFDNGIYFKPEYMNKESQGVKYLKIDSRRSWKDWSFGFTSRNTDENVFSKNFETFVSFGMSKKKKYYNDKIEVDVSFDGYFPPSEEDGRDTFEFEDKFKISWKLTEKLRLYNLGEISKLQGKEFYKAKIGFEYSL
;
A
#
# COMPACT_ATOMS: atom_id res chain seq x y z
N ASN A 1 8.21 -13.24 -17.70
CA ASN A 1 7.71 -12.89 -19.03
C ASN A 1 8.40 -11.60 -19.50
N PRO A 2 9.04 -11.53 -20.68
CA PRO A 2 9.75 -10.33 -21.14
C PRO A 2 8.80 -9.13 -21.40
N ASP A 3 7.51 -9.36 -21.43
CA ASP A 3 6.50 -8.31 -21.64
C ASP A 3 5.94 -7.72 -20.34
N ASP A 4 6.34 -8.25 -19.18
CA ASP A 4 5.90 -7.74 -17.88
C ASP A 4 6.77 -6.55 -17.52
N TYR A 5 6.13 -5.42 -17.17
CA TYR A 5 6.82 -4.21 -16.76
C TYR A 5 6.02 -3.42 -15.73
N GLU A 6 6.73 -2.63 -14.98
CA GLU A 6 6.17 -1.66 -14.05
C GLU A 6 6.82 -0.30 -14.34
N VAL A 7 6.01 0.72 -14.49
CA VAL A 7 6.45 2.11 -14.62
C VAL A 7 5.73 2.93 -13.58
N SER A 8 6.46 3.71 -12.81
CA SER A 8 5.87 4.63 -11.86
C SER A 8 6.40 6.04 -12.04
N VAL A 9 5.53 7.03 -11.86
CA VAL A 9 5.88 8.45 -11.82
C VAL A 9 5.30 9.02 -10.55
N GLY A 10 6.15 9.66 -9.76
CA GLY A 10 5.76 10.23 -8.48
C GLY A 10 6.44 11.54 -8.16
N LEU A 11 5.83 12.27 -7.25
CA LEU A 11 6.35 13.50 -6.65
C LEU A 11 6.30 13.34 -5.14
N SER A 12 7.39 13.64 -4.48
CA SER A 12 7.52 13.57 -3.02
C SER A 12 8.00 14.89 -2.44
N HIS A 13 7.44 15.21 -1.29
CA HIS A 13 7.90 16.27 -0.40
C HIS A 13 7.71 15.75 1.04
N ASP A 14 8.32 16.39 2.02
CA ASP A 14 8.33 15.94 3.42
C ASP A 14 6.95 15.56 3.97
N ASN A 15 5.93 16.29 3.59
CA ASN A 15 4.56 16.15 4.11
C ASN A 15 3.54 15.66 3.09
N PHE A 16 3.94 15.38 1.87
CA PHE A 16 3.05 14.75 0.90
C PHE A 16 3.81 13.89 -0.11
N HIS A 17 3.09 12.94 -0.68
CA HIS A 17 3.55 12.09 -1.76
C HIS A 17 2.40 11.83 -2.71
N MET A 18 2.67 11.81 -4.00
CA MET A 18 1.76 11.33 -5.01
C MET A 18 2.51 10.42 -5.97
N ASN A 19 1.88 9.35 -6.39
CA ASN A 19 2.46 8.38 -7.30
C ASN A 19 1.36 7.82 -8.20
N ARG A 20 1.68 7.64 -9.47
CA ARG A 20 0.92 6.81 -10.38
C ARG A 20 1.81 5.69 -10.87
N GLN A 21 1.32 4.47 -10.74
CA GLN A 21 1.98 3.27 -11.18
C GLN A 21 1.16 2.62 -12.30
N TRP A 22 1.83 2.26 -13.37
CA TRP A 22 1.31 1.40 -14.41
C TRP A 22 2.08 0.08 -14.35
N GLU A 23 1.35 -0.99 -14.27
CA GLU A 23 1.93 -2.33 -14.24
C GLU A 23 1.29 -3.17 -15.33
N ARG A 24 2.10 -3.90 -16.09
CA ARG A 24 1.64 -4.95 -16.98
C ARG A 24 2.22 -6.28 -16.50
N GLU A 25 1.34 -7.19 -16.17
CA GLU A 25 1.70 -8.52 -15.68
C GLU A 25 0.82 -9.56 -16.38
N LEU A 26 1.43 -10.61 -16.93
CA LEU A 26 0.75 -11.69 -17.66
C LEU A 26 -0.16 -11.20 -18.80
N GLY A 27 0.20 -10.09 -19.44
CA GLY A 27 -0.56 -9.49 -20.54
C GLY A 27 -1.68 -8.53 -20.13
N GLU A 28 -1.89 -8.34 -18.84
CA GLU A 28 -2.93 -7.49 -18.27
C GLU A 28 -2.36 -6.15 -17.78
N PHE A 29 -3.19 -5.13 -17.79
CA PHE A 29 -2.77 -3.77 -17.47
C PHE A 29 -3.43 -3.29 -16.17
N TYR A 30 -2.63 -2.74 -15.27
CA TYR A 30 -3.07 -2.25 -13.98
C TYR A 30 -2.70 -0.78 -13.78
N ILE A 31 -3.52 -0.08 -13.00
CA ILE A 31 -3.24 1.29 -12.56
C ILE A 31 -3.38 1.34 -11.04
N ASP A 32 -2.40 1.93 -10.40
CA ASP A 32 -2.43 2.28 -8.98
C ASP A 32 -2.07 3.76 -8.81
N ASP A 33 -3.02 4.56 -8.34
CA ASP A 33 -2.84 5.97 -8.00
C ASP A 33 -2.85 6.14 -6.50
N LEU A 34 -1.75 6.58 -5.96
CA LEU A 34 -1.57 6.85 -4.55
C LEU A 34 -1.28 8.33 -4.31
N PHE A 35 -1.99 8.91 -3.38
CA PHE A 35 -1.66 10.20 -2.78
C PHE A 35 -1.65 10.06 -1.26
N TRP A 36 -0.74 10.73 -0.57
CA TRP A 36 -0.86 10.93 0.86
C TRP A 36 -0.35 12.32 1.28
N ALA A 37 -0.96 12.84 2.32
CA ALA A 37 -0.53 14.06 2.99
C ALA A 37 -0.52 13.84 4.50
N LYS A 38 0.51 14.33 5.17
CA LYS A 38 0.66 14.27 6.62
C LYS A 38 0.62 15.68 7.21
N PHE A 39 -0.13 15.83 8.28
CA PHE A 39 -0.27 17.10 9.01
C PHE A 39 0.58 17.09 10.29
N ASP A 40 0.94 18.26 10.79
CA ASP A 40 1.83 18.42 11.95
C ASP A 40 1.31 17.76 13.25
N ASN A 41 -0.02 17.59 13.36
CA ASN A 41 -0.66 16.90 14.48
C ASN A 41 -0.59 15.36 14.40
N GLY A 42 0.13 14.81 13.40
CA GLY A 42 0.27 13.39 13.17
C GLY A 42 -0.90 12.72 12.43
N ILE A 43 -1.90 13.48 12.02
CA ILE A 43 -2.97 12.98 11.15
C ILE A 43 -2.43 12.89 9.73
N TYR A 44 -2.74 11.82 9.04
CA TYR A 44 -2.50 11.70 7.61
C TYR A 44 -3.78 11.35 6.86
N PHE A 45 -3.79 11.69 5.57
CA PHE A 45 -4.86 11.43 4.63
C PHE A 45 -4.25 10.78 3.39
N LYS A 46 -4.74 9.59 3.03
CA LYS A 46 -4.18 8.78 1.96
C LYS A 46 -5.29 8.23 1.06
N PRO A 47 -5.74 8.95 0.03
CA PRO A 47 -6.53 8.39 -1.05
C PRO A 47 -5.67 7.50 -1.95
N GLU A 48 -6.23 6.37 -2.35
CA GLU A 48 -5.62 5.39 -3.24
C GLU A 48 -6.69 4.88 -4.21
N TYR A 49 -6.41 4.95 -5.50
CA TYR A 49 -7.24 4.35 -6.54
C TYR A 49 -6.52 3.13 -7.10
N MET A 50 -7.16 1.99 -7.06
CA MET A 50 -6.65 0.73 -7.61
C MET A 50 -7.60 0.21 -8.68
N ASN A 51 -7.04 -0.21 -9.81
CA ASN A 51 -7.77 -0.90 -10.86
C ASN A 51 -6.96 -2.10 -11.36
N LYS A 52 -7.36 -3.29 -10.92
CA LYS A 52 -6.86 -4.61 -11.35
C LYS A 52 -8.05 -5.43 -11.82
N GLU A 53 -8.65 -5.04 -12.95
CA GLU A 53 -9.90 -5.63 -13.44
C GLU A 53 -9.83 -7.14 -13.65
N SER A 54 -8.73 -7.65 -14.15
CA SER A 54 -8.50 -9.07 -14.36
C SER A 54 -8.53 -9.91 -13.09
N GLN A 55 -8.08 -9.33 -11.99
CA GLN A 55 -8.16 -9.95 -10.66
C GLN A 55 -9.49 -9.64 -9.97
N GLY A 56 -10.38 -8.86 -10.62
CA GLY A 56 -11.65 -8.42 -10.05
C GLY A 56 -11.47 -7.50 -8.86
N VAL A 57 -10.39 -6.70 -8.84
CA VAL A 57 -10.11 -5.74 -7.80
C VAL A 57 -10.13 -4.34 -8.40
N LYS A 58 -11.10 -3.55 -7.97
CA LYS A 58 -11.22 -2.13 -8.30
C LYS A 58 -11.76 -1.40 -7.09
N TYR A 59 -11.07 -0.36 -6.64
CA TYR A 59 -11.54 0.43 -5.52
C TYR A 59 -10.99 1.86 -5.51
N LEU A 60 -11.72 2.73 -4.83
CA LEU A 60 -11.20 3.98 -4.29
C LEU A 60 -11.19 3.86 -2.77
N LYS A 61 -10.02 3.91 -2.16
CA LYS A 61 -9.79 3.82 -0.72
C LYS A 61 -9.30 5.17 -0.19
N ILE A 62 -9.83 5.59 0.94
CA ILE A 62 -9.42 6.81 1.62
C ILE A 62 -9.09 6.46 3.07
N ASP A 63 -7.80 6.48 3.40
CA ASP A 63 -7.33 6.32 4.77
C ASP A 63 -7.19 7.67 5.45
N SER A 64 -7.80 7.80 6.64
CA SER A 64 -7.64 8.94 7.52
C SER A 64 -7.26 8.43 8.91
N ARG A 65 -6.00 8.56 9.28
CA ARG A 65 -5.47 8.00 10.52
C ARG A 65 -4.59 9.00 11.26
N ARG A 66 -4.44 8.77 12.55
CA ARG A 66 -3.44 9.45 13.40
C ARG A 66 -2.31 8.50 13.72
N SER A 67 -1.08 8.94 13.49
CA SER A 67 0.14 8.19 13.82
C SER A 67 0.58 8.47 15.25
N TRP A 68 1.03 7.41 15.94
CA TRP A 68 1.65 7.46 17.24
C TRP A 68 2.78 6.44 17.33
N LYS A 69 4.03 6.91 17.31
CA LYS A 69 5.24 6.06 17.16
C LYS A 69 5.13 5.17 15.89
N ASP A 70 5.21 3.85 16.09
CA ASP A 70 5.15 2.85 15.02
C ASP A 70 3.70 2.47 14.66
N TRP A 71 2.70 3.04 15.34
CA TRP A 71 1.28 2.69 15.19
C TRP A 71 0.49 3.80 14.52
N SER A 72 -0.61 3.43 13.89
CA SER A 72 -1.61 4.34 13.37
C SER A 72 -3.01 3.81 13.62
N PHE A 73 -3.96 4.71 13.89
CA PHE A 73 -5.36 4.38 14.16
C PHE A 73 -6.26 5.40 13.48
N GLY A 74 -7.37 4.94 12.97
CA GLY A 74 -8.35 5.82 12.33
C GLY A 74 -9.41 5.06 11.56
N PHE A 75 -9.76 5.62 10.42
CA PHE A 75 -10.82 5.10 9.56
C PHE A 75 -10.31 4.95 8.14
N THR A 76 -10.76 3.89 7.48
CA THR A 76 -10.60 3.66 6.07
C THR A 76 -11.97 3.61 5.43
N SER A 77 -12.22 4.47 4.46
CA SER A 77 -13.43 4.41 3.65
C SER A 77 -13.09 3.87 2.27
N ARG A 78 -13.85 2.90 1.79
CA ARG A 78 -13.61 2.25 0.50
C ARG A 78 -14.89 2.14 -0.31
N ASN A 79 -14.80 2.43 -1.61
CA ASN A 79 -15.84 2.17 -2.58
C ASN A 79 -15.31 1.18 -3.62
N THR A 80 -16.05 0.08 -3.82
CA THR A 80 -15.72 -1.03 -4.72
C THR A 80 -16.71 -1.18 -5.86
N ASP A 81 -17.65 -0.25 -6.01
CA ASP A 81 -18.62 -0.25 -7.10
C ASP A 81 -17.93 -0.12 -8.46
N GLU A 82 -18.62 -0.46 -9.55
CA GLU A 82 -18.17 -0.19 -10.91
C GLU A 82 -17.79 1.29 -11.09
N ASN A 83 -18.63 2.18 -10.55
CA ASN A 83 -18.31 3.60 -10.41
C ASN A 83 -17.76 3.88 -9.01
N VAL A 84 -16.45 3.75 -8.82
CA VAL A 84 -15.77 3.99 -7.56
C VAL A 84 -15.90 5.41 -7.00
N PHE A 85 -16.37 6.37 -7.82
CA PHE A 85 -16.66 7.74 -7.42
C PHE A 85 -18.13 7.94 -7.00
N SER A 86 -18.91 6.87 -6.91
CA SER A 86 -20.26 6.90 -6.35
C SER A 86 -20.26 7.24 -4.86
N LYS A 87 -21.44 7.41 -4.26
CA LYS A 87 -21.54 7.73 -2.82
C LYS A 87 -21.47 6.51 -1.90
N ASN A 88 -21.32 5.31 -2.45
CA ASN A 88 -21.39 4.06 -1.71
C ASN A 88 -20.04 3.69 -1.09
N PHE A 89 -19.64 4.40 -0.04
CA PHE A 89 -18.44 4.10 0.71
C PHE A 89 -18.75 3.22 1.92
N GLU A 90 -18.07 2.10 2.03
CA GLU A 90 -17.98 1.32 3.26
C GLU A 90 -16.87 1.89 4.14
N THR A 91 -17.14 2.10 5.42
CA THR A 91 -16.17 2.67 6.36
C THR A 91 -15.74 1.63 7.37
N PHE A 92 -14.44 1.44 7.50
CA PHE A 92 -13.79 0.47 8.37
C PHE A 92 -13.06 1.22 9.49
N VAL A 93 -13.05 0.66 10.69
CA VAL A 93 -12.07 1.03 11.70
C VAL A 93 -10.73 0.42 11.28
N SER A 94 -9.70 1.23 11.18
CA SER A 94 -8.40 0.79 10.69
C SER A 94 -7.30 1.05 11.70
N PHE A 95 -6.34 0.14 11.73
CA PHE A 95 -5.10 0.31 12.48
C PHE A 95 -3.93 -0.16 11.63
N GLY A 96 -2.78 0.40 11.88
CA GLY A 96 -1.55 0.02 11.20
C GLY A 96 -0.39 0.00 12.15
N MET A 97 0.62 -0.76 11.78
CA MET A 97 1.94 -0.77 12.39
C MET A 97 2.97 -0.67 11.28
N SER A 98 3.95 0.22 11.45
CA SER A 98 5.07 0.32 10.53
C SER A 98 6.34 0.47 11.32
N LYS A 99 7.33 -0.37 11.04
CA LYS A 99 8.62 -0.35 11.71
C LYS A 99 9.74 -0.50 10.72
N LYS A 100 10.61 0.51 10.74
CA LYS A 100 11.83 0.54 9.93
C LYS A 100 13.05 0.47 10.84
N LYS A 101 13.94 -0.47 10.58
CA LYS A 101 15.15 -0.64 11.38
C LYS A 101 16.36 -0.87 10.49
N LYS A 102 17.46 -0.23 10.87
CA LYS A 102 18.74 -0.34 10.18
C LYS A 102 19.74 -1.13 11.00
N TYR A 103 20.57 -1.90 10.32
CA TYR A 103 21.57 -2.80 10.90
C TYR A 103 22.90 -2.65 10.17
N TYR A 104 23.99 -3.06 10.81
CA TYR A 104 25.35 -3.11 10.24
C TYR A 104 25.80 -1.78 9.61
N ASN A 105 25.73 -0.70 10.40
CA ASN A 105 26.07 0.66 9.95
C ASN A 105 25.27 1.08 8.71
N ASP A 106 23.96 0.91 8.78
CA ASP A 106 22.99 1.25 7.73
C ASP A 106 23.13 0.46 6.40
N LYS A 107 23.91 -0.63 6.40
CA LYS A 107 24.04 -1.49 5.22
C LYS A 107 22.81 -2.32 4.94
N ILE A 108 22.09 -2.73 6.00
CA ILE A 108 20.86 -3.50 5.89
C ILE A 108 19.73 -2.67 6.51
N GLU A 109 18.63 -2.53 5.77
CA GLU A 109 17.41 -1.91 6.23
C GLU A 109 16.27 -2.91 6.14
N VAL A 110 15.55 -3.09 7.24
CA VAL A 110 14.34 -3.92 7.32
C VAL A 110 13.17 -3.00 7.57
N ASP A 111 12.17 -3.08 6.71
CA ASP A 111 10.93 -2.35 6.79
C ASP A 111 9.77 -3.35 6.82
N VAL A 112 8.94 -3.25 7.85
CA VAL A 112 7.77 -4.10 8.06
C VAL A 112 6.58 -3.19 8.26
N SER A 113 5.51 -3.42 7.54
CA SER A 113 4.24 -2.74 7.78
C SER A 113 3.09 -3.73 7.77
N PHE A 114 2.10 -3.45 8.59
CA PHE A 114 0.86 -4.17 8.69
C PHE A 114 -0.29 -3.17 8.77
N ASP A 115 -1.32 -3.37 7.98
CA ASP A 115 -2.56 -2.61 8.00
C ASP A 115 -3.74 -3.57 8.16
N GLY A 116 -4.59 -3.32 9.15
CA GLY A 116 -5.80 -4.09 9.43
C GLY A 116 -7.06 -3.23 9.35
N TYR A 117 -8.13 -3.82 8.85
CA TYR A 117 -9.41 -3.16 8.60
C TYR A 117 -10.56 -3.98 9.18
N PHE A 118 -11.32 -3.37 10.09
CA PHE A 118 -12.52 -3.98 10.68
C PHE A 118 -13.77 -3.32 10.12
N PRO A 119 -14.68 -4.06 9.49
CA PRO A 119 -15.95 -3.54 9.03
C PRO A 119 -16.84 -3.10 10.23
N PRO A 120 -17.72 -2.12 10.04
CA PRO A 120 -18.56 -1.59 11.12
C PRO A 120 -19.70 -2.53 11.56
N SER A 121 -20.06 -3.52 10.76
CA SER A 121 -21.12 -4.48 11.07
C SER A 121 -20.88 -5.83 10.41
N GLU A 122 -21.31 -6.89 11.10
CA GLU A 122 -21.38 -8.25 10.57
C GLU A 122 -22.65 -8.38 9.69
N GLU A 123 -22.66 -7.82 8.51
CA GLU A 123 -23.71 -8.11 7.54
C GLU A 123 -23.29 -9.27 6.63
N ASP A 124 -24.05 -10.36 6.74
CA ASP A 124 -24.14 -11.50 5.83
C ASP A 124 -22.83 -12.16 5.36
N GLY A 125 -22.17 -12.88 6.30
CA GLY A 125 -21.22 -13.95 5.91
C GLY A 125 -19.95 -13.51 5.18
N ARG A 126 -19.64 -12.21 5.14
CA ARG A 126 -18.35 -11.70 4.67
C ARG A 126 -17.31 -11.89 5.76
N ASP A 127 -16.14 -12.34 5.37
CA ASP A 127 -14.97 -12.35 6.25
C ASP A 127 -14.76 -10.94 6.84
N THR A 128 -14.91 -10.85 8.14
CA THR A 128 -15.01 -9.58 8.88
C THR A 128 -13.70 -8.81 8.99
N PHE A 129 -12.57 -9.43 8.65
CA PHE A 129 -11.26 -8.82 8.79
C PHE A 129 -10.48 -8.85 7.48
N GLU A 130 -10.00 -7.68 7.07
CA GLU A 130 -9.10 -7.52 5.95
C GLU A 130 -7.74 -7.02 6.44
N PHE A 131 -6.67 -7.33 5.71
CA PHE A 131 -5.33 -6.88 6.07
C PHE A 131 -4.41 -6.74 4.85
N GLU A 132 -3.41 -5.91 5.03
CA GLU A 132 -2.26 -5.77 4.13
C GLU A 132 -0.98 -5.87 4.97
N ASP A 133 -0.07 -6.75 4.59
CA ASP A 133 1.22 -6.96 5.25
C ASP A 133 2.35 -6.83 4.23
N LYS A 134 3.36 -6.04 4.57
CA LYS A 134 4.53 -5.81 3.71
C LYS A 134 5.80 -6.02 4.51
N PHE A 135 6.74 -6.72 3.89
CA PHE A 135 8.06 -6.95 4.42
C PHE A 135 9.10 -6.64 3.35
N LYS A 136 9.97 -5.67 3.62
CA LYS A 136 11.05 -5.29 2.72
C LYS A 136 12.40 -5.39 3.42
N ILE A 137 13.34 -6.09 2.79
CA ILE A 137 14.76 -6.05 3.19
C ILE A 137 15.54 -5.38 2.07
N SER A 138 16.33 -4.38 2.43
CA SER A 138 17.21 -3.67 1.50
C SER A 138 18.64 -3.78 1.94
N TRP A 139 19.55 -4.04 0.98
CA TRP A 139 21.01 -4.08 1.18
C TRP A 139 21.65 -2.95 0.41
N LYS A 140 22.41 -2.12 1.11
CA LYS A 140 23.21 -1.07 0.51
C LYS A 140 24.48 -1.68 -0.09
N LEU A 141 24.55 -1.77 -1.41
CA LEU A 141 25.70 -2.28 -2.14
C LEU A 141 26.77 -1.20 -2.33
N THR A 142 26.34 0.02 -2.64
CA THR A 142 27.16 1.23 -2.72
C THR A 142 26.41 2.41 -2.11
N GLU A 143 27.00 3.60 -2.07
CA GLU A 143 26.32 4.80 -1.59
C GLU A 143 25.06 5.13 -2.39
N LYS A 144 25.03 4.73 -3.66
CA LYS A 144 23.95 5.03 -4.61
C LYS A 144 23.10 3.82 -4.99
N LEU A 145 23.54 2.60 -4.72
CA LEU A 145 22.87 1.37 -5.17
C LEU A 145 22.44 0.51 -4.01
N ARG A 146 21.17 0.14 -4.00
CA ARG A 146 20.58 -0.83 -3.06
C ARG A 146 19.95 -1.98 -3.82
N LEU A 147 20.12 -3.19 -3.33
CA LEU A 147 19.33 -4.37 -3.68
C LEU A 147 18.20 -4.49 -2.67
N TYR A 148 16.99 -4.82 -3.09
CA TYR A 148 15.90 -5.10 -2.15
C TYR A 148 15.15 -6.38 -2.52
N ASN A 149 14.54 -6.98 -1.49
CA ASN A 149 13.54 -8.03 -1.57
C ASN A 149 12.28 -7.51 -0.88
N LEU A 150 11.14 -7.60 -1.55
CA LEU A 150 9.83 -7.17 -1.06
C LEU A 150 8.88 -8.36 -1.11
N GLY A 151 8.22 -8.65 0.01
CA GLY A 151 7.08 -9.54 0.10
C GLY A 151 5.84 -8.76 0.54
N GLU A 152 4.72 -9.02 -0.12
CA GLU A 152 3.41 -8.46 0.25
C GLU A 152 2.40 -9.60 0.34
N ILE A 153 1.58 -9.58 1.38
CA ILE A 153 0.45 -10.48 1.57
C ILE A 153 -0.74 -9.60 1.93
N SER A 154 -1.85 -9.78 1.25
CA SER A 154 -3.06 -9.06 1.59
C SER A 154 -4.29 -9.91 1.44
N LYS A 155 -5.31 -9.64 2.25
CA LYS A 155 -6.66 -10.17 2.14
C LYS A 155 -7.61 -9.00 2.03
N LEU A 156 -8.17 -8.81 0.84
CA LEU A 156 -9.07 -7.71 0.51
C LEU A 156 -10.30 -8.27 -0.21
N GLN A 157 -11.50 -7.86 0.21
CA GLN A 157 -12.76 -8.32 -0.40
C GLN A 157 -12.90 -9.85 -0.43
N GLY A 158 -12.40 -10.54 0.62
CA GLY A 158 -12.40 -11.99 0.69
C GLY A 158 -11.43 -12.71 -0.24
N LYS A 159 -10.57 -11.97 -0.96
CA LYS A 159 -9.53 -12.50 -1.84
C LYS A 159 -8.15 -12.33 -1.21
N GLU A 160 -7.30 -13.33 -1.39
CA GLU A 160 -5.91 -13.31 -0.94
C GLU A 160 -4.97 -12.99 -2.11
N PHE A 161 -4.01 -12.11 -1.87
CA PHE A 161 -3.00 -11.70 -2.82
C PHE A 161 -1.62 -11.89 -2.23
N TYR A 162 -0.70 -12.36 -3.07
CA TYR A 162 0.70 -12.57 -2.70
C TYR A 162 1.58 -11.92 -3.75
N LYS A 163 2.56 -11.14 -3.33
CA LYS A 163 3.52 -10.51 -4.21
C LYS A 163 4.92 -10.69 -3.66
N ALA A 164 5.86 -11.05 -4.52
CA ALA A 164 7.28 -11.08 -4.19
C ALA A 164 8.05 -10.38 -5.30
N LYS A 165 8.93 -9.45 -4.91
CA LYS A 165 9.80 -8.71 -5.84
C LYS A 165 11.22 -8.73 -5.36
N ILE A 166 12.17 -8.82 -6.30
CA ILE A 166 13.58 -8.50 -6.11
C ILE A 166 13.92 -7.38 -7.08
N GLY A 167 14.58 -6.35 -6.61
CA GLY A 167 14.90 -5.20 -7.45
C GLY A 167 16.08 -4.39 -6.93
N PHE A 168 16.43 -3.38 -7.70
CA PHE A 168 17.48 -2.44 -7.38
C PHE A 168 16.91 -1.03 -7.29
N GLU A 169 17.37 -0.27 -6.31
CA GLU A 169 17.11 1.16 -6.16
C GLU A 169 18.43 1.91 -6.41
N TYR A 170 18.39 2.89 -7.29
CA TYR A 170 19.54 3.75 -7.57
C TYR A 170 19.20 5.21 -7.24
N SER A 171 20.02 5.84 -6.41
CA SER A 171 19.89 7.25 -6.05
C SER A 171 20.86 8.08 -6.89
N LEU A 172 20.34 9.10 -7.56
CA LEU A 172 21.12 10.06 -8.37
C LEU A 172 21.94 11.02 -7.51
#